data_c9ddc3a9494dffb70f7698e9c41ede5b
#
_entry.id   c9ddc3a9494dffb70f7698e9c41ede5b
#
_cell.length_a   1.000
_cell.length_b   1.000
_cell.length_c   1.000
_cell.angle_alpha   90.00
_cell.angle_beta   90.00
_cell.angle_gamma   90.00
#
_symmetry.space_group_name_H-M   'P 1'
#
loop_
_entity.id
_entity.type
_entity.pdbx_description
1 polymer ?
#
loop_
_entity_poly.entity_id
_entity_poly.type
_entity_poly.pdbx_seq_one_letter_code
_entity_poly.pdbx_strand_id
1 'polypeptide(L)'
;MEMNEKGMVAEAIGSLAITLLVWGTIAGENAAPHDSAVMAGAAGVTLAIMWMTFKGSEILPIITIGNMAAGRTDWQTGALNFCMQILGGLVGAAVLAWQGETVFEAAEAMTATSAVTALVGGFLMMTVWDRLGGGWESGAFAAVLLVAGVTLASASSLGGTIVDGHIGDTDNFIAVFGTMIVGGIGAAASLMLGDQIFEEE
;
A
#
# COMPACT_ATOMS: atom_id res chain seq x y z
N MET A 1 -21.90 -16.77 4.09
CA MET A 1 -20.54 -16.26 3.94
C MET A 1 -20.08 -15.81 5.33
N GLU A 2 -19.16 -16.53 5.94
CA GLU A 2 -18.56 -16.07 7.20
C GLU A 2 -17.55 -14.97 6.84
N MET A 3 -17.87 -13.73 7.22
CA MET A 3 -16.92 -12.62 7.08
C MET A 3 -15.72 -12.90 7.99
N ASN A 4 -14.53 -12.85 7.44
CA ASN A 4 -13.31 -12.98 8.23
C ASN A 4 -13.02 -11.65 8.96
N GLU A 5 -13.75 -11.39 10.03
CA GLU A 5 -13.62 -10.16 10.83
C GLU A 5 -12.17 -9.92 11.30
N LYS A 6 -11.45 -10.98 11.63
CA LYS A 6 -10.04 -10.88 12.07
C LYS A 6 -9.14 -10.42 10.92
N GLY A 7 -9.38 -10.92 9.71
CA GLY A 7 -8.65 -10.47 8.52
C GLY A 7 -8.92 -9.00 8.23
N MET A 8 -10.17 -8.57 8.27
CA MET A 8 -10.55 -7.17 8.06
C MET A 8 -9.89 -6.22 9.07
N VAL A 9 -9.89 -6.59 10.35
CA VAL A 9 -9.21 -5.80 11.39
C VAL A 9 -7.69 -5.77 11.16
N ALA A 10 -7.10 -6.87 10.71
CA ALA A 10 -5.68 -6.93 10.37
C ALA A 10 -5.31 -5.97 9.22
N GLU A 11 -6.16 -5.87 8.19
CA GLU A 11 -5.99 -4.91 7.09
C GLU A 11 -5.98 -3.46 7.60
N ALA A 12 -6.95 -3.11 8.45
CA ALA A 12 -7.04 -1.76 9.01
C ALA A 12 -5.83 -1.45 9.91
N ILE A 13 -5.45 -2.37 10.80
CA ILE A 13 -4.30 -2.15 11.71
C ILE A 13 -3.00 -2.08 10.92
N GLY A 14 -2.81 -2.92 9.91
CA GLY A 14 -1.62 -2.89 9.07
C GLY A 14 -1.47 -1.55 8.34
N SER A 15 -2.54 -1.08 7.70
CA SER A 15 -2.56 0.22 7.01
C SER A 15 -2.42 1.42 7.96
N LEU A 16 -3.02 1.34 9.15
CA LEU A 16 -2.82 2.32 10.22
C LEU A 16 -1.34 2.40 10.64
N ALA A 17 -0.71 1.23 10.87
CA ALA A 17 0.68 1.16 11.28
C ALA A 17 1.62 1.75 10.20
N ILE A 18 1.40 1.41 8.92
CA ILE A 18 2.16 2.01 7.81
C ILE A 18 2.01 3.53 7.82
N THR A 19 0.78 4.05 7.96
CA THR A 19 0.56 5.49 7.96
C THR A 19 1.27 6.18 9.11
N LEU A 20 1.13 5.69 10.32
CA LEU A 20 1.72 6.32 11.51
C LEU A 20 3.24 6.18 11.58
N LEU A 21 3.80 5.02 11.20
CA LEU A 21 5.23 4.75 11.40
C LEU A 21 6.10 5.18 10.22
N VAL A 22 5.51 5.35 9.04
CA VAL A 22 6.26 5.82 7.86
C VAL A 22 6.15 7.34 7.71
N TRP A 23 4.95 7.88 7.91
CA TRP A 23 4.67 9.30 7.70
C TRP A 23 4.72 10.13 8.99
N GLY A 24 4.60 9.47 10.17
CA GLY A 24 4.68 10.16 11.46
C GLY A 24 6.10 10.60 11.77
N THR A 25 6.24 11.78 12.32
CA THR A 25 7.50 12.26 12.87
C THR A 25 7.51 12.03 14.37
N ILE A 26 8.47 11.27 14.86
CA ILE A 26 8.62 10.99 16.31
C ILE A 26 9.23 12.19 17.04
N ALA A 27 9.78 13.17 16.32
CA ALA A 27 10.66 14.19 16.89
C ALA A 27 9.99 15.56 17.14
N GLY A 28 8.68 15.70 17.00
CA GLY A 28 7.96 16.95 17.31
C GLY A 28 8.18 18.08 16.29
N GLU A 29 7.81 19.30 16.65
CA GLU A 29 7.70 20.48 15.78
C GLU A 29 8.93 20.85 14.94
N ASN A 30 10.09 20.29 15.23
CA ASN A 30 11.34 20.58 14.53
C ASN A 30 11.90 19.40 13.73
N ALA A 31 11.13 18.31 13.59
CA ALA A 31 11.57 17.20 12.78
C ALA A 31 11.46 17.57 11.30
N ALA A 32 12.57 17.59 10.61
CA ALA A 32 12.55 17.59 9.17
C ALA A 32 11.85 16.33 8.66
N PRO A 33 11.12 16.38 7.54
CA PRO A 33 10.59 15.18 6.93
C PRO A 33 11.73 14.16 6.76
N HIS A 34 11.45 12.91 7.08
CA HIS A 34 12.46 11.86 6.94
C HIS A 34 12.96 11.79 5.50
N ASP A 35 14.26 11.55 5.35
CA ASP A 35 14.83 11.20 4.05
C ASP A 35 14.03 10.04 3.43
N SER A 36 13.84 10.09 2.11
CA SER A 36 13.09 9.09 1.36
C SER A 36 13.61 7.65 1.57
N ALA A 37 14.91 7.48 1.75
CA ALA A 37 15.50 6.18 2.06
C ALA A 37 15.14 5.70 3.47
N VAL A 38 15.05 6.60 4.45
CA VAL A 38 14.59 6.27 5.80
C VAL A 38 13.12 5.88 5.78
N MET A 39 12.28 6.62 5.07
CA MET A 39 10.86 6.30 4.91
C MET A 39 10.67 4.94 4.22
N ALA A 40 11.44 4.66 3.17
CA ALA A 40 11.41 3.38 2.48
C ALA A 40 11.81 2.22 3.40
N GLY A 41 12.86 2.39 4.19
CA GLY A 41 13.29 1.43 5.21
C GLY A 41 12.20 1.19 6.27
N ALA A 42 11.62 2.27 6.80
CA ALA A 42 10.53 2.19 7.77
C ALA A 42 9.30 1.47 7.19
N ALA A 43 8.94 1.76 5.93
CA ALA A 43 7.84 1.09 5.23
C ALA A 43 8.09 -0.41 5.11
N GLY A 44 9.27 -0.82 4.65
CA GLY A 44 9.62 -2.23 4.50
C GLY A 44 9.62 -2.99 5.83
N VAL A 45 10.22 -2.42 6.88
CA VAL A 45 10.24 -3.03 8.22
C VAL A 45 8.83 -3.13 8.80
N THR A 46 8.03 -2.06 8.67
CA THR A 46 6.65 -2.06 9.16
C THR A 46 5.81 -3.10 8.43
N LEU A 47 5.89 -3.18 7.10
CA LEU A 47 5.22 -4.20 6.30
C LEU A 47 5.62 -5.61 6.74
N ALA A 48 6.92 -5.87 6.90
CA ALA A 48 7.41 -7.17 7.35
C ALA A 48 6.81 -7.58 8.69
N ILE A 49 6.84 -6.68 9.68
CA ILE A 49 6.30 -6.93 11.01
C ILE A 49 4.78 -7.16 10.96
N MET A 50 4.05 -6.34 10.21
CA MET A 50 2.60 -6.46 10.11
C MET A 50 2.19 -7.76 9.42
N TRP A 51 2.83 -8.14 8.32
CA TRP A 51 2.58 -9.42 7.65
C TRP A 51 2.93 -10.64 8.52
N MET A 52 4.01 -10.57 9.29
CA MET A 52 4.37 -11.63 10.23
C MET A 52 3.39 -11.72 11.40
N THR A 53 2.83 -10.59 11.84
CA THR A 53 1.85 -10.50 12.92
C THR A 53 0.47 -10.98 12.45
N PHE A 54 0.06 -10.53 11.29
CA PHE A 54 -1.25 -10.79 10.71
C PHE A 54 -1.11 -11.65 9.45
N LYS A 55 -0.80 -12.92 9.65
CA LYS A 55 -0.59 -13.86 8.53
C LYS A 55 -1.78 -13.90 7.59
N GLY A 56 -1.50 -13.71 6.32
CA GLY A 56 -2.51 -13.71 5.25
C GLY A 56 -3.18 -12.36 5.02
N SER A 57 -2.80 -11.30 5.75
CA SER A 57 -3.24 -9.94 5.42
C SER A 57 -2.50 -9.41 4.19
N GLU A 58 -3.17 -8.58 3.41
CA GLU A 58 -2.63 -7.99 2.18
C GLU A 58 -1.98 -6.63 2.45
N ILE A 59 -2.63 -5.81 3.30
CA ILE A 59 -2.20 -4.48 3.80
C ILE A 59 -2.05 -3.43 2.70
N LEU A 60 -1.49 -3.81 1.55
CA LEU A 60 -1.30 -2.92 0.41
C LEU A 60 -2.46 -3.03 -0.58
N PRO A 61 -3.13 -1.93 -0.95
CA PRO A 61 -4.21 -1.92 -1.95
C PRO A 61 -3.85 -2.60 -3.27
N ILE A 62 -2.59 -2.48 -3.71
CA ILE A 62 -2.12 -3.10 -4.95
C ILE A 62 -2.16 -4.64 -4.89
N ILE A 63 -1.89 -5.23 -3.73
CA ILE A 63 -1.96 -6.70 -3.52
C ILE A 63 -3.43 -7.13 -3.54
N THR A 64 -4.30 -6.41 -2.85
CA THR A 64 -5.74 -6.70 -2.79
C THR A 64 -6.39 -6.61 -4.17
N ILE A 65 -6.11 -5.54 -4.92
CA ILE A 65 -6.62 -5.37 -6.29
C ILE A 65 -6.06 -6.47 -7.20
N GLY A 66 -4.77 -6.80 -7.07
CA GLY A 66 -4.13 -7.87 -7.82
C GLY A 66 -4.79 -9.23 -7.61
N ASN A 67 -5.01 -9.60 -6.34
CA ASN A 67 -5.68 -10.85 -5.97
C ASN A 67 -7.13 -10.92 -6.47
N MET A 68 -7.88 -9.81 -6.36
CA MET A 68 -9.23 -9.73 -6.91
C MET A 68 -9.23 -9.89 -8.44
N ALA A 69 -8.36 -9.17 -9.13
CA ALA A 69 -8.31 -9.18 -10.59
C ALA A 69 -7.83 -10.52 -11.17
N ALA A 70 -6.95 -11.23 -10.45
CA ALA A 70 -6.52 -12.58 -10.80
C ALA A 70 -7.49 -13.68 -10.33
N GLY A 71 -8.58 -13.33 -9.64
CA GLY A 71 -9.56 -14.30 -9.14
C GLY A 71 -9.09 -15.13 -7.93
N ARG A 72 -7.99 -14.74 -7.28
CA ARG A 72 -7.46 -15.39 -6.06
C ARG A 72 -8.30 -15.07 -4.82
N THR A 73 -8.89 -13.89 -4.79
CA THR A 73 -9.80 -13.42 -3.75
C THR A 73 -11.13 -13.05 -4.38
N ASP A 74 -12.25 -13.48 -3.78
CA ASP A 74 -13.56 -13.05 -4.25
C ASP A 74 -13.72 -11.53 -4.10
N TRP A 75 -14.48 -10.92 -5.01
CA TRP A 75 -14.58 -9.48 -5.08
C TRP A 75 -15.18 -8.82 -3.82
N GLN A 76 -16.03 -9.53 -3.10
CA GLN A 76 -16.68 -9.04 -1.88
C GLN A 76 -15.67 -8.96 -0.74
N THR A 77 -14.90 -10.03 -0.53
CA THR A 77 -13.82 -10.08 0.45
C THR A 77 -12.75 -9.04 0.11
N GLY A 78 -12.31 -8.99 -1.15
CA GLY A 78 -11.30 -8.03 -1.57
C GLY A 78 -11.75 -6.57 -1.44
N ALA A 79 -13.01 -6.27 -1.78
CA ALA A 79 -13.55 -4.92 -1.60
C ALA A 79 -13.62 -4.53 -0.11
N LEU A 80 -13.98 -5.47 0.78
CA LEU A 80 -13.98 -5.22 2.22
C LEU A 80 -12.56 -5.01 2.75
N ASN A 81 -11.59 -5.84 2.35
CA ASN A 81 -10.19 -5.66 2.71
C ASN A 81 -9.70 -4.27 2.26
N PHE A 82 -9.97 -3.91 1.01
CA PHE A 82 -9.63 -2.59 0.47
C PHE A 82 -10.24 -1.45 1.29
N CYS A 83 -11.53 -1.53 1.62
CA CYS A 83 -12.19 -0.52 2.45
C CYS A 83 -11.53 -0.43 3.84
N MET A 84 -11.16 -1.56 4.45
CA MET A 84 -10.50 -1.57 5.75
C MET A 84 -9.08 -1.01 5.69
N GLN A 85 -8.35 -1.24 4.60
CA GLN A 85 -7.05 -0.60 4.36
C GLN A 85 -7.20 0.92 4.27
N ILE A 86 -8.17 1.41 3.50
CA ILE A 86 -8.44 2.85 3.40
C ILE A 86 -8.85 3.43 4.76
N LEU A 87 -9.69 2.74 5.52
CA LEU A 87 -10.06 3.15 6.88
C LEU A 87 -8.84 3.27 7.79
N GLY A 88 -7.94 2.29 7.76
CA GLY A 88 -6.69 2.32 8.53
C GLY A 88 -5.80 3.50 8.15
N GLY A 89 -5.62 3.72 6.85
CA GLY A 89 -4.88 4.87 6.31
C GLY A 89 -5.49 6.21 6.72
N LEU A 90 -6.81 6.33 6.62
CA LEU A 90 -7.56 7.53 7.01
C LEU A 90 -7.43 7.84 8.50
N VAL A 91 -7.60 6.83 9.36
CA VAL A 91 -7.44 7.01 10.81
C VAL A 91 -6.01 7.43 11.15
N GLY A 92 -5.00 6.80 10.52
CA GLY A 92 -3.61 7.18 10.70
C GLY A 92 -3.33 8.62 10.28
N ALA A 93 -3.80 9.04 9.11
CA ALA A 93 -3.66 10.40 8.63
C ALA A 93 -4.36 11.42 9.55
N ALA A 94 -5.57 11.09 10.03
CA ALA A 94 -6.30 11.95 10.97
C ALA A 94 -5.56 12.11 12.31
N VAL A 95 -4.91 11.06 12.81
CA VAL A 95 -4.08 11.14 14.03
C VAL A 95 -2.88 12.05 13.80
N LEU A 96 -2.18 11.95 12.65
CA LEU A 96 -1.05 12.81 12.32
C LEU A 96 -1.50 14.28 12.19
N ALA A 97 -2.60 14.54 11.50
CA ALA A 97 -3.15 15.88 11.37
C ALA A 97 -3.56 16.47 12.74
N TRP A 98 -4.13 15.65 13.63
CA TRP A 98 -4.46 16.08 15.00
C TRP A 98 -3.22 16.47 15.83
N GLN A 99 -2.08 15.82 15.57
CA GLN A 99 -0.80 16.17 16.19
C GLN A 99 -0.20 17.47 15.64
N GLY A 100 -0.80 18.08 14.64
CA GLY A 100 -0.33 19.31 14.01
C GLY A 100 0.69 19.08 12.91
N GLU A 101 0.84 17.85 12.46
CA GLU A 101 1.71 17.50 11.35
C GLU A 101 0.94 17.48 10.03
N THR A 102 1.32 18.37 9.10
CA THR A 102 0.88 18.31 7.71
C THR A 102 1.90 17.52 6.93
N VAL A 103 1.63 16.24 6.74
CA VAL A 103 2.59 15.30 6.15
C VAL A 103 2.24 14.93 4.72
N PHE A 104 1.05 15.24 4.24
CA PHE A 104 0.57 14.81 2.94
C PHE A 104 0.50 15.99 1.98
N GLU A 105 1.42 16.05 1.07
CA GLU A 105 1.35 16.98 -0.04
C GLU A 105 0.31 16.52 -1.07
N ALA A 106 -0.26 17.48 -1.81
CA ALA A 106 -1.11 17.17 -2.94
C ALA A 106 -0.35 16.28 -3.93
N ALA A 107 -0.99 15.20 -4.36
CA ALA A 107 -0.38 14.31 -5.33
C ALA A 107 -0.22 15.03 -6.67
N GLU A 108 0.94 14.89 -7.29
CA GLU A 108 1.12 15.39 -8.65
C GLU A 108 0.26 14.59 -9.64
N ALA A 109 -0.18 15.26 -10.71
CA ALA A 109 -0.97 14.63 -11.76
C ALA A 109 -0.27 13.38 -12.30
N MET A 110 -1.05 12.33 -12.55
CA MET A 110 -0.53 11.07 -13.03
C MET A 110 0.13 11.23 -14.40
N THR A 111 1.41 10.89 -14.48
CA THR A 111 2.20 10.91 -15.71
C THR A 111 2.36 9.49 -16.27
N ALA A 112 2.79 9.37 -17.53
CA ALA A 112 3.14 8.07 -18.10
C ALA A 112 4.26 7.38 -17.29
N THR A 113 5.21 8.13 -16.78
CA THR A 113 6.30 7.59 -15.95
C THR A 113 5.77 7.05 -14.64
N SER A 114 4.94 7.82 -13.91
CA SER A 114 4.36 7.35 -12.65
C SER A 114 3.43 6.15 -12.83
N ALA A 115 2.69 6.09 -13.95
CA ALA A 115 1.88 4.92 -14.29
C ALA A 115 2.76 3.67 -14.54
N VAL A 116 3.84 3.81 -15.30
CA VAL A 116 4.78 2.70 -15.54
C VAL A 116 5.46 2.25 -14.26
N THR A 117 5.91 3.17 -13.42
CA THR A 117 6.53 2.80 -12.13
C THR A 117 5.55 2.12 -11.19
N ALA A 118 4.27 2.54 -11.17
CA ALA A 118 3.23 1.88 -10.39
C ALA A 118 2.94 0.46 -10.92
N LEU A 119 2.83 0.29 -12.25
CA LEU A 119 2.63 -1.01 -12.89
C LEU A 119 3.77 -1.98 -12.55
N VAL A 120 5.01 -1.53 -12.73
CA VAL A 120 6.21 -2.32 -12.44
C VAL A 120 6.29 -2.62 -10.94
N GLY A 121 5.98 -1.64 -10.10
CA GLY A 121 5.96 -1.81 -8.64
C GLY A 121 4.98 -2.89 -8.20
N GLY A 122 3.76 -2.83 -8.71
CA GLY A 122 2.75 -3.87 -8.43
C GLY A 122 3.17 -5.25 -8.92
N PHE A 123 3.70 -5.33 -10.14
CA PHE A 123 4.19 -6.59 -10.71
C PHE A 123 5.30 -7.22 -9.87
N LEU A 124 6.35 -6.47 -9.59
CA LEU A 124 7.51 -6.97 -8.84
C LEU A 124 7.15 -7.28 -7.38
N MET A 125 6.38 -6.41 -6.73
CA MET A 125 5.96 -6.64 -5.35
C MET A 125 5.12 -7.91 -5.22
N MET A 126 4.15 -8.10 -6.12
CA MET A 126 3.31 -9.29 -6.11
C MET A 126 4.10 -10.56 -6.43
N THR A 127 5.07 -10.50 -7.36
CA THR A 127 5.94 -11.65 -7.67
C THR A 127 6.64 -12.16 -6.41
N VAL A 128 7.16 -11.27 -5.58
CA VAL A 128 7.86 -11.66 -4.35
C VAL A 128 6.87 -12.07 -3.26
N TRP A 129 5.78 -11.31 -3.09
CA TRP A 129 4.79 -11.58 -2.06
C TRP A 129 4.07 -12.93 -2.27
N ASP A 130 3.72 -13.27 -3.51
CA ASP A 130 3.08 -14.53 -3.86
C ASP A 130 4.00 -15.75 -3.61
N ARG A 131 5.29 -15.58 -3.87
CA ARG A 131 6.27 -16.65 -3.77
C ARG A 131 6.83 -16.90 -2.37
N LEU A 132 7.08 -15.82 -1.64
CA LEU A 132 7.72 -15.87 -0.33
C LEU A 132 6.72 -15.66 0.82
N GLY A 133 5.49 -15.27 0.48
CA GLY A 133 4.48 -14.86 1.46
C GLY A 133 4.73 -13.46 2.01
N GLY A 134 3.77 -12.96 2.78
CA GLY A 134 3.95 -11.74 3.55
C GLY A 134 4.89 -11.98 4.73
N GLY A 135 6.09 -11.41 4.69
CA GLY A 135 7.10 -11.59 5.72
C GLY A 135 8.27 -10.66 5.55
N TRP A 136 9.40 -11.04 6.16
CA TRP A 136 10.60 -10.22 6.17
C TRP A 136 11.18 -9.98 4.77
N GLU A 137 11.20 -11.00 3.95
CA GLU A 137 11.74 -10.92 2.58
C GLU A 137 10.92 -9.97 1.72
N SER A 138 9.59 -10.08 1.78
CA SER A 138 8.68 -9.20 1.06
C SER A 138 8.74 -7.76 1.55
N GLY A 139 8.88 -7.55 2.87
CA GLY A 139 9.07 -6.22 3.44
C GLY A 139 10.41 -5.60 3.04
N ALA A 140 11.50 -6.37 3.10
CA ALA A 140 12.81 -5.90 2.64
C ALA A 140 12.80 -5.56 1.15
N PHE A 141 12.12 -6.36 0.34
CA PHE A 141 11.97 -6.07 -1.08
C PHE A 141 11.14 -4.82 -1.35
N ALA A 142 10.06 -4.60 -0.60
CA ALA A 142 9.29 -3.36 -0.67
C ALA A 142 10.17 -2.13 -0.40
N ALA A 143 11.04 -2.19 0.63
CA ALA A 143 12.01 -1.12 0.89
C ALA A 143 12.94 -0.86 -0.30
N VAL A 144 13.46 -1.92 -0.91
CA VAL A 144 14.34 -1.81 -2.10
C VAL A 144 13.60 -1.16 -3.27
N LEU A 145 12.36 -1.55 -3.54
CA LEU A 145 11.56 -0.96 -4.60
C LEU A 145 11.34 0.55 -4.37
N LEU A 146 10.99 0.93 -3.14
CA LEU A 146 10.78 2.34 -2.78
C LEU A 146 12.06 3.17 -2.90
N VAL A 147 13.21 2.65 -2.44
CA VAL A 147 14.52 3.32 -2.62
C VAL A 147 14.87 3.46 -4.10
N ALA A 148 14.51 2.49 -4.92
CA ALA A 148 14.71 2.55 -6.37
C ALA A 148 13.75 3.50 -7.10
N GLY A 149 12.87 4.20 -6.38
CA GLY A 149 11.89 5.12 -6.96
C GLY A 149 10.69 4.43 -7.60
N VAL A 150 10.48 3.16 -7.27
CA VAL A 150 9.31 2.42 -7.73
C VAL A 150 8.11 2.72 -6.84
N THR A 151 6.99 3.04 -7.44
CA THR A 151 5.78 3.41 -6.69
C THR A 151 5.07 2.17 -6.15
N LEU A 152 4.92 2.11 -4.82
CA LEU A 152 4.04 1.16 -4.14
C LEU A 152 2.88 1.94 -3.51
N ALA A 153 1.75 1.97 -4.21
CA ALA A 153 0.59 2.71 -3.72
C ALA A 153 0.05 2.11 -2.43
N SER A 154 -0.08 2.94 -1.41
CA SER A 154 -0.56 2.59 -0.08
C SER A 154 -1.86 3.32 0.26
N ALA A 155 -2.60 2.79 1.23
CA ALA A 155 -3.81 3.43 1.75
C ALA A 155 -3.50 4.77 2.47
N SER A 156 -2.26 4.97 2.92
CA SER A 156 -1.81 6.22 3.56
C SER A 156 -1.97 7.43 2.64
N SER A 157 -1.62 7.29 1.36
CA SER A 157 -1.74 8.38 0.40
C SER A 157 -3.19 8.83 0.21
N LEU A 158 -4.14 7.88 0.12
CA LEU A 158 -5.55 8.23 0.01
C LEU A 158 -6.10 8.82 1.32
N GLY A 159 -5.72 8.25 2.47
CA GLY A 159 -6.09 8.78 3.77
C GLY A 159 -5.62 10.22 3.96
N GLY A 160 -4.37 10.51 3.62
CA GLY A 160 -3.80 11.85 3.65
C GLY A 160 -4.52 12.82 2.73
N THR A 161 -4.75 12.44 1.48
CA THR A 161 -5.50 13.24 0.50
C THR A 161 -6.90 13.62 1.00
N ILE A 162 -7.56 12.72 1.73
CA ILE A 162 -8.88 13.00 2.32
C ILE A 162 -8.76 13.99 3.48
N VAL A 163 -7.82 13.75 4.40
CA VAL A 163 -7.65 14.55 5.63
C VAL A 163 -7.22 15.97 5.30
N ASP A 164 -6.31 16.16 4.36
CA ASP A 164 -5.81 17.48 3.95
C ASP A 164 -6.73 18.21 2.95
N GLY A 165 -7.90 17.63 2.66
CA GLY A 165 -8.93 18.27 1.85
C GLY A 165 -8.68 18.25 0.35
N HIS A 166 -7.67 17.52 -0.12
CA HIS A 166 -7.33 17.44 -1.54
C HIS A 166 -8.21 16.47 -2.35
N ILE A 167 -9.09 15.72 -1.69
CA ILE A 167 -9.96 14.73 -2.34
C ILE A 167 -10.92 15.35 -3.38
N GLY A 168 -11.24 16.64 -3.22
CA GLY A 168 -12.08 17.39 -4.16
C GLY A 168 -11.37 17.78 -5.46
N ASP A 169 -10.05 17.67 -5.50
CA ASP A 169 -9.27 17.91 -6.70
C ASP A 169 -9.21 16.63 -7.54
N THR A 170 -9.75 16.71 -8.75
CA THR A 170 -9.84 15.56 -9.66
C THR A 170 -8.45 14.99 -10.02
N ASP A 171 -7.45 15.84 -10.19
CA ASP A 171 -6.09 15.41 -10.56
C ASP A 171 -5.44 14.66 -9.40
N ASN A 172 -5.60 15.12 -8.17
CA ASN A 172 -5.17 14.43 -6.97
C ASN A 172 -5.84 13.06 -6.80
N PHE A 173 -7.17 13.03 -6.96
CA PHE A 173 -7.91 11.77 -6.85
C PHE A 173 -7.46 10.77 -7.91
N ILE A 174 -7.33 11.20 -9.17
CA ILE A 174 -6.86 10.35 -10.27
C ILE A 174 -5.42 9.89 -10.02
N ALA A 175 -4.54 10.75 -9.51
CA ALA A 175 -3.17 10.38 -9.22
C ALA A 175 -3.09 9.28 -8.13
N VAL A 176 -3.78 9.46 -7.01
CA VAL A 176 -3.71 8.53 -5.88
C VAL A 176 -4.46 7.23 -6.19
N PHE A 177 -5.70 7.32 -6.64
CA PHE A 177 -6.51 6.14 -6.91
C PHE A 177 -6.04 5.40 -8.17
N GLY A 178 -5.63 6.14 -9.19
CA GLY A 178 -5.08 5.61 -10.44
C GLY A 178 -3.80 4.80 -10.21
N THR A 179 -2.90 5.26 -9.35
CA THR A 179 -1.68 4.49 -9.01
C THR A 179 -2.01 3.18 -8.29
N MET A 180 -3.04 3.14 -7.44
CA MET A 180 -3.51 1.90 -6.81
C MET A 180 -4.05 0.92 -7.87
N ILE A 181 -4.88 1.40 -8.80
CA ILE A 181 -5.45 0.56 -9.86
C ILE A 181 -4.37 0.05 -10.80
N VAL A 182 -3.48 0.93 -11.28
CA VAL A 182 -2.40 0.55 -12.20
C VAL A 182 -1.41 -0.42 -11.54
N GLY A 183 -1.05 -0.17 -10.27
CA GLY A 183 -0.25 -1.11 -9.48
C GLY A 183 -0.95 -2.46 -9.29
N GLY A 184 -2.25 -2.44 -9.02
CA GLY A 184 -3.08 -3.65 -8.93
C GLY A 184 -3.14 -4.45 -10.23
N ILE A 185 -3.21 -3.77 -11.38
CA ILE A 185 -3.11 -4.42 -12.71
C ILE A 185 -1.74 -5.08 -12.88
N GLY A 186 -0.66 -4.41 -12.47
CA GLY A 186 0.68 -5.00 -12.47
C GLY A 186 0.76 -6.24 -11.58
N ALA A 187 0.18 -6.18 -10.39
CA ALA A 187 0.10 -7.32 -9.46
C ALA A 187 -0.69 -8.50 -10.05
N ALA A 188 -1.85 -8.23 -10.67
CA ALA A 188 -2.63 -9.27 -11.35
C ALA A 188 -1.85 -9.92 -12.51
N ALA A 189 -1.16 -9.11 -13.30
CA ALA A 189 -0.33 -9.62 -14.39
C ALA A 189 0.79 -10.55 -13.87
N SER A 190 1.39 -10.24 -12.74
CA SER A 190 2.39 -11.11 -12.08
C SER A 190 1.80 -12.45 -11.69
N LEU A 191 0.61 -12.50 -11.10
CA LEU A 191 -0.05 -13.74 -10.72
C LEU A 191 -0.40 -14.60 -11.94
N MET A 192 -1.01 -13.98 -12.95
CA MET A 192 -1.42 -14.68 -14.18
C MET A 192 -0.22 -15.25 -14.96
N LEU A 193 0.90 -14.52 -15.00
CA LEU A 193 2.14 -15.02 -15.64
C LEU A 193 2.82 -16.06 -14.75
N GLY A 194 2.80 -15.88 -13.45
CA GLY A 194 3.35 -16.83 -12.49
C GLY A 194 2.71 -18.21 -12.62
N ASP A 195 1.39 -18.27 -12.70
CA ASP A 195 0.65 -19.51 -12.89
C ASP A 195 1.04 -20.22 -14.19
N GLN A 196 1.27 -19.47 -15.28
CA GLN A 196 1.68 -20.04 -16.57
C GLN A 196 3.14 -20.58 -16.60
N ILE A 197 4.04 -19.94 -15.84
CA ILE A 197 5.46 -20.25 -15.91
C ILE A 197 5.84 -21.36 -14.92
N PHE A 198 5.16 -21.46 -13.79
CA PHE A 198 5.60 -22.28 -12.67
C PHE A 198 4.65 -23.44 -12.31
N GLU A 199 3.50 -23.56 -12.99
CA GLU A 199 2.61 -24.73 -12.86
C GLU A 199 3.07 -25.95 -13.70
N GLU A 200 4.12 -25.81 -14.51
CA GLU A 200 4.69 -26.90 -15.35
C GLU A 200 5.78 -27.74 -14.64
N GLU A 201 6.04 -27.54 -13.35
CA GLU A 201 6.93 -28.39 -12.54
C GLU A 201 6.14 -29.22 -11.50
#